data_ee39446f1bad9b07f8180ddc3b9a2912
#
_entry.id   ee39446f1bad9b07f8180ddc3b9a2912
#
_cell.length_a   1.000
_cell.length_b   1.000
_cell.length_c   1.000
_cell.angle_alpha   90.00
_cell.angle_beta   90.00
_cell.angle_gamma   90.00
#
_symmetry.space_group_name_H-M   'P 1'
#
loop_
_entity.id
_entity.type
_entity.pdbx_description
1 polymer ?
#
loop_
_entity_poly.entity_id
_entity_poly.type
_entity_poly.pdbx_seq_one_letter_code
_entity_poly.pdbx_strand_id
1 'polypeptide(L)'
;MLNYLGKPRDVMTLAHELGHGVHQLLASKQGEMLSSTPLTLAETASVFGEMLTFRKMLNAAPDLQSRKILMANKVEDMINTVVRQIAFYDFECKLHDARKSGELTPENINALWMSVQAESLGPAFKFMKGYETFWAYIPHFVHSPFYVYAYAFGDGLVNALYAEYEDNPNGFSSKYFAVSYTHLTLPTIE
;
A
#
# COMPACT_ATOMS: atom_id res chain seq x y z
N MET A 1 -16.95 -5.50 -3.82
CA MET A 1 -17.91 -4.83 -4.75
C MET A 1 -17.25 -3.53 -5.19
N LEU A 2 -17.13 -3.30 -6.51
CA LEU A 2 -16.52 -2.10 -7.07
C LEU A 2 -17.60 -1.19 -7.66
N ASN A 3 -17.49 0.12 -7.39
CA ASN A 3 -18.28 1.13 -8.07
C ASN A 3 -17.43 1.74 -9.17
N TYR A 4 -17.87 1.61 -10.43
CA TYR A 4 -17.16 2.13 -11.58
C TYR A 4 -17.93 3.28 -12.23
N LEU A 5 -17.37 4.48 -12.15
CA LEU A 5 -17.96 5.72 -12.70
C LEU A 5 -17.18 6.26 -13.91
N GLY A 6 -16.19 5.50 -14.42
CA GLY A 6 -15.40 5.88 -15.58
C GLY A 6 -14.26 6.88 -15.30
N LYS A 7 -13.91 7.10 -14.02
CA LYS A 7 -12.80 7.97 -13.64
C LYS A 7 -11.47 7.22 -13.68
N PRO A 8 -10.34 7.91 -13.90
CA PRO A 8 -9.00 7.29 -13.83
C PRO A 8 -8.78 6.48 -12.54
N ARG A 9 -9.23 6.99 -11.41
CA ARG A 9 -9.16 6.29 -10.13
C ARG A 9 -9.91 4.96 -10.12
N ASP A 10 -11.09 4.89 -10.77
CA ASP A 10 -11.87 3.65 -10.82
C ASP A 10 -11.13 2.56 -11.61
N VAL A 11 -10.42 2.96 -12.66
CA VAL A 11 -9.57 2.06 -13.47
C VAL A 11 -8.41 1.54 -12.60
N MET A 12 -7.78 2.41 -11.83
CA MET A 12 -6.70 2.02 -10.91
C MET A 12 -7.19 1.07 -9.83
N THR A 13 -8.33 1.37 -9.20
CA THR A 13 -8.96 0.48 -8.22
C THR A 13 -9.30 -0.89 -8.81
N LEU A 14 -9.83 -0.93 -10.02
CA LEU A 14 -10.08 -2.20 -10.71
C LEU A 14 -8.79 -2.99 -10.96
N ALA A 15 -7.73 -2.31 -11.40
CA ALA A 15 -6.42 -2.93 -11.61
C ALA A 15 -5.83 -3.49 -10.31
N HIS A 16 -6.00 -2.77 -9.19
CA HIS A 16 -5.63 -3.19 -7.85
C HIS A 16 -6.31 -4.51 -7.46
N GLU A 17 -7.63 -4.53 -7.50
CA GLU A 17 -8.42 -5.73 -7.13
C GLU A 17 -8.15 -6.93 -8.04
N LEU A 18 -7.95 -6.68 -9.34
CA LEU A 18 -7.54 -7.74 -10.28
C LEU A 18 -6.14 -8.27 -9.97
N GLY A 19 -5.24 -7.44 -9.48
CA GLY A 19 -3.91 -7.85 -8.99
C GLY A 19 -4.01 -8.87 -7.85
N HIS A 20 -4.85 -8.59 -6.85
CA HIS A 20 -5.16 -9.54 -5.78
C HIS A 20 -5.78 -10.83 -6.34
N GLY A 21 -6.72 -10.72 -7.28
CA GLY A 21 -7.38 -11.87 -7.90
C GLY A 21 -6.39 -12.78 -8.63
N VAL A 22 -5.47 -12.22 -9.41
CA VAL A 22 -4.42 -12.99 -10.10
C VAL A 22 -3.49 -13.67 -9.10
N HIS A 23 -3.05 -12.93 -8.07
CA HIS A 23 -2.19 -13.49 -7.03
C HIS A 23 -2.86 -14.66 -6.31
N GLN A 24 -4.10 -14.49 -5.86
CA GLN A 24 -4.85 -15.54 -5.18
C GLN A 24 -5.09 -16.77 -6.08
N LEU A 25 -5.36 -16.56 -7.35
CA LEU A 25 -5.53 -17.67 -8.33
C LEU A 25 -4.23 -18.47 -8.51
N LEU A 26 -3.09 -17.80 -8.52
CA LEU A 26 -1.79 -18.46 -8.59
C LEU A 26 -1.45 -19.18 -7.28
N ALA A 27 -1.64 -18.52 -6.14
CA ALA A 27 -1.35 -19.06 -4.82
C ALA A 27 -2.23 -20.25 -4.45
N SER A 28 -3.46 -20.33 -4.94
CA SER A 28 -4.39 -21.44 -4.66
C SER A 28 -3.84 -22.80 -5.07
N LYS A 29 -2.92 -22.85 -6.02
CA LYS A 29 -2.24 -24.09 -6.46
C LYS A 29 -1.31 -24.69 -5.40
N GLN A 30 -0.94 -23.91 -4.37
CA GLN A 30 -0.10 -24.38 -3.25
C GLN A 30 -0.88 -25.19 -2.20
N GLY A 31 -2.20 -25.29 -2.36
CA GLY A 31 -3.08 -25.96 -1.42
C GLY A 31 -3.53 -25.04 -0.27
N GLU A 32 -4.49 -25.50 0.50
CA GLU A 32 -5.21 -24.70 1.50
C GLU A 32 -4.28 -24.04 2.54
N MET A 33 -3.27 -24.77 2.99
CA MET A 33 -2.36 -24.27 4.05
C MET A 33 -1.38 -23.21 3.58
N LEU A 34 -1.07 -23.15 2.28
CA LEU A 34 -0.03 -22.27 1.73
C LEU A 34 -0.59 -21.23 0.73
N SER A 35 -1.92 -21.18 0.56
CA SER A 35 -2.56 -20.24 -0.37
C SER A 35 -2.81 -18.84 0.22
N SER A 36 -2.68 -18.69 1.55
CA SER A 36 -2.84 -17.39 2.20
C SER A 36 -1.61 -16.52 1.98
N THR A 37 -1.82 -15.29 1.51
CA THR A 37 -0.74 -14.34 1.28
C THR A 37 -0.25 -13.72 2.59
N PRO A 38 1.07 -13.73 2.88
CA PRO A 38 1.62 -13.00 4.03
C PRO A 38 1.33 -11.50 3.94
N LEU A 39 1.10 -10.87 5.09
CA LEU A 39 0.75 -9.44 5.18
C LEU A 39 1.72 -8.54 4.40
N THR A 40 3.02 -8.78 4.52
CA THR A 40 4.08 -8.01 3.87
C THR A 40 3.99 -8.03 2.34
N LEU A 41 3.48 -9.11 1.75
CA LEU A 41 3.40 -9.30 0.31
C LEU A 41 1.99 -9.10 -0.25
N ALA A 42 1.02 -8.82 0.63
CA ALA A 42 -0.39 -8.74 0.23
C ALA A 42 -0.66 -7.72 -0.87
N GLU A 43 0.05 -6.58 -0.81
CA GLU A 43 -0.17 -5.47 -1.73
C GLU A 43 0.76 -5.47 -2.97
N THR A 44 1.69 -6.42 -3.07
CA THR A 44 2.69 -6.41 -4.17
C THR A 44 2.03 -6.59 -5.54
N ALA A 45 1.13 -7.56 -5.68
CA ALA A 45 0.50 -7.85 -6.96
C ALA A 45 -0.55 -6.79 -7.35
N SER A 46 -1.30 -6.27 -6.38
CA SER A 46 -2.28 -5.22 -6.59
C SER A 46 -1.63 -3.91 -7.05
N VAL A 47 -0.59 -3.46 -6.34
CA VAL A 47 0.15 -2.23 -6.69
C VAL A 47 0.93 -2.41 -8.00
N PHE A 48 1.44 -3.62 -8.32
CA PHE A 48 2.05 -3.88 -9.62
C PHE A 48 1.05 -3.77 -10.78
N GLY A 49 -0.17 -4.27 -10.59
CA GLY A 49 -1.29 -4.10 -11.53
C GLY A 49 -1.64 -2.63 -11.76
N GLU A 50 -1.65 -1.84 -10.68
CA GLU A 50 -1.81 -0.38 -10.76
C GLU A 50 -0.67 0.27 -11.55
N MET A 51 0.59 -0.08 -11.29
CA MET A 51 1.75 0.49 -11.98
C MET A 51 1.68 0.25 -13.49
N LEU A 52 1.40 -0.98 -13.93
CA LEU A 52 1.23 -1.31 -15.34
C LEU A 52 0.11 -0.50 -16.00
N THR A 53 -1.01 -0.37 -15.30
CA THR A 53 -2.19 0.38 -15.77
C THR A 53 -1.89 1.87 -15.85
N PHE A 54 -1.26 2.44 -14.82
CA PHE A 54 -0.85 3.84 -14.80
C PHE A 54 0.08 4.18 -15.98
N ARG A 55 1.11 3.37 -16.21
CA ARG A 55 2.04 3.58 -17.34
C ARG A 55 1.32 3.54 -18.68
N LYS A 56 0.37 2.63 -18.85
CA LYS A 56 -0.45 2.55 -20.07
C LYS A 56 -1.33 3.78 -20.24
N MET A 57 -2.00 4.23 -19.19
CA MET A 57 -2.82 5.45 -19.21
C MET A 57 -1.96 6.70 -19.50
N LEU A 58 -0.78 6.80 -18.88
CA LEU A 58 0.14 7.92 -19.09
C LEU A 58 0.61 8.00 -20.55
N ASN A 59 0.90 6.85 -21.16
CA ASN A 59 1.32 6.78 -22.57
C ASN A 59 0.18 7.06 -23.54
N ALA A 60 -1.06 6.75 -23.16
CA ALA A 60 -2.25 7.01 -23.95
C ALA A 60 -2.85 8.41 -23.72
N ALA A 61 -2.30 9.20 -22.83
CA ALA A 61 -2.82 10.53 -22.51
C ALA A 61 -2.75 11.45 -23.73
N PRO A 62 -3.87 12.12 -24.10
CA PRO A 62 -4.01 12.84 -25.37
C PRO A 62 -3.17 14.12 -25.45
N ASP A 63 -2.83 14.71 -24.31
CA ASP A 63 -2.12 15.97 -24.21
C ASP A 63 -1.28 16.11 -22.94
N LEU A 64 -0.47 17.15 -22.89
CA LEU A 64 0.43 17.42 -21.77
C LEU A 64 -0.34 17.71 -20.47
N GLN A 65 -1.50 18.34 -20.55
CA GLN A 65 -2.29 18.67 -19.36
C GLN A 65 -2.84 17.39 -18.71
N SER A 66 -3.38 16.48 -19.51
CA SER A 66 -3.83 15.16 -19.05
C SER A 66 -2.69 14.35 -18.41
N ARG A 67 -1.49 14.37 -19.02
CA ARG A 67 -0.30 13.75 -18.43
C ARG A 67 0.05 14.32 -17.06
N LYS A 68 0.05 15.67 -16.93
CA LYS A 68 0.34 16.34 -15.66
C LYS A 68 -0.66 15.95 -14.57
N ILE A 69 -1.95 15.87 -14.90
CA ILE A 69 -2.99 15.47 -13.95
C ILE A 69 -2.75 14.02 -13.48
N LEU A 70 -2.48 13.09 -14.41
CA LEU A 70 -2.19 11.69 -14.05
C LEU A 70 -0.95 11.59 -13.17
N MET A 71 0.11 12.32 -13.49
CA MET A 71 1.34 12.35 -12.67
C MET A 71 1.10 12.94 -11.28
N ALA A 72 0.35 14.05 -11.18
CA ALA A 72 0.03 14.66 -9.90
C ALA A 72 -0.78 13.70 -9.01
N ASN A 73 -1.79 13.02 -9.57
CA ASN A 73 -2.56 12.01 -8.86
C ASN A 73 -1.67 10.85 -8.39
N LYS A 74 -0.73 10.39 -9.22
CA LYS A 74 0.19 9.31 -8.82
C LYS A 74 1.11 9.74 -7.69
N VAL A 75 1.63 10.97 -7.72
CA VAL A 75 2.45 11.51 -6.62
C VAL A 75 1.63 11.61 -5.32
N GLU A 76 0.39 12.08 -5.41
CA GLU A 76 -0.53 12.12 -4.26
C GLU A 76 -0.77 10.72 -3.69
N ASP A 77 -1.03 9.74 -4.55
CA ASP A 77 -1.23 8.35 -4.14
C ASP A 77 0.03 7.77 -3.47
N MET A 78 1.23 8.04 -4.00
CA MET A 78 2.50 7.61 -3.39
C MET A 78 2.72 8.24 -2.01
N ILE A 79 2.42 9.53 -1.83
CA ILE A 79 2.50 10.19 -0.52
C ILE A 79 1.54 9.51 0.46
N ASN A 80 0.32 9.23 0.04
CA ASN A 80 -0.68 8.56 0.89
C ASN A 80 -0.31 7.11 1.19
N THR A 81 0.27 6.40 0.23
CA THR A 81 0.60 4.97 0.36
C THR A 81 1.91 4.76 1.13
N VAL A 82 2.89 5.64 0.99
CA VAL A 82 4.20 5.49 1.66
C VAL A 82 4.25 6.34 2.92
N VAL A 83 4.25 7.67 2.77
CA VAL A 83 4.53 8.58 3.89
C VAL A 83 3.46 8.47 4.97
N ARG A 84 2.20 8.50 4.57
CA ARG A 84 1.07 8.44 5.52
C ARG A 84 0.96 7.07 6.20
N GLN A 85 1.18 5.99 5.47
CA GLN A 85 1.08 4.64 6.06
C GLN A 85 2.25 4.35 7.01
N ILE A 86 3.44 4.85 6.72
CA ILE A 86 4.57 4.80 7.67
C ILE A 86 4.25 5.59 8.95
N ALA A 87 3.65 6.77 8.82
CA ALA A 87 3.22 7.54 9.99
C ALA A 87 2.15 6.79 10.81
N PHE A 88 1.23 6.10 10.16
CA PHE A 88 0.24 5.27 10.86
C PHE A 88 0.90 4.11 11.60
N TYR A 89 1.86 3.45 11.00
CA TYR A 89 2.62 2.39 11.65
C TYR A 89 3.43 2.91 12.85
N ASP A 90 4.08 4.06 12.72
CA ASP A 90 4.80 4.70 13.83
C ASP A 90 3.86 5.06 14.99
N PHE A 91 2.65 5.56 14.68
CA PHE A 91 1.62 5.80 15.67
C PHE A 91 1.24 4.50 16.41
N GLU A 92 1.01 3.39 15.70
CA GLU A 92 0.70 2.10 16.32
C GLU A 92 1.83 1.64 17.24
N CYS A 93 3.08 1.72 16.80
CA CYS A 93 4.24 1.37 17.61
C CYS A 93 4.30 2.20 18.89
N LYS A 94 4.21 3.53 18.78
CA LYS A 94 4.24 4.45 19.93
C LYS A 94 3.06 4.22 20.89
N LEU A 95 1.87 3.96 20.35
CA LEU A 95 0.67 3.67 21.13
C LEU A 95 0.81 2.38 21.93
N HIS A 96 1.23 1.30 21.29
CA HIS A 96 1.40 0.00 21.92
C HIS A 96 2.55 0.01 22.93
N ASP A 97 3.64 0.73 22.67
CA ASP A 97 4.74 0.89 23.62
C ASP A 97 4.31 1.69 24.86
N ALA A 98 3.60 2.81 24.67
CA ALA A 98 3.06 3.58 25.78
C ALA A 98 2.07 2.75 26.64
N ARG A 99 1.26 1.90 26.00
CA ARG A 99 0.30 1.02 26.68
C ARG A 99 0.95 0.00 27.59
N LYS A 100 2.20 -0.42 27.33
CA LYS A 100 2.96 -1.32 28.22
C LYS A 100 3.21 -0.70 29.60
N SER A 101 3.25 0.63 29.68
CA SER A 101 3.47 1.36 30.94
C SER A 101 2.19 1.65 31.73
N GLY A 102 1.02 1.37 31.17
CA GLY A 102 -0.26 1.57 31.83
C GLY A 102 -1.41 1.88 30.89
N GLU A 103 -2.56 2.24 31.46
CA GLU A 103 -3.73 2.65 30.71
C GLU A 103 -3.53 4.04 30.11
N LEU A 104 -4.00 4.23 28.88
CA LEU A 104 -3.95 5.51 28.19
C LEU A 104 -5.34 6.12 28.12
N THR A 105 -5.43 7.42 28.44
CA THR A 105 -6.67 8.18 28.22
C THR A 105 -6.80 8.56 26.74
N PRO A 106 -8.01 8.88 26.26
CA PRO A 106 -8.20 9.40 24.90
C PRO A 106 -7.28 10.60 24.59
N GLU A 107 -7.06 11.48 25.57
CA GLU A 107 -6.19 12.66 25.41
C GLU A 107 -4.73 12.26 25.17
N ASN A 108 -4.24 11.22 25.86
CA ASN A 108 -2.89 10.69 25.64
C ASN A 108 -2.76 10.13 24.22
N ILE A 109 -3.77 9.38 23.76
CA ILE A 109 -3.79 8.81 22.41
C ILE A 109 -3.84 9.92 21.36
N ASN A 110 -4.68 10.94 21.57
CA ASN A 110 -4.77 12.11 20.69
C ASN A 110 -3.44 12.85 20.59
N ALA A 111 -2.72 13.01 21.71
CA ALA A 111 -1.41 13.66 21.73
C ALA A 111 -0.37 12.87 20.93
N LEU A 112 -0.33 11.55 21.08
CA LEU A 112 0.53 10.67 20.28
C LEU A 112 0.22 10.77 18.80
N TRP A 113 -1.06 10.70 18.43
CA TRP A 113 -1.51 10.86 17.06
C TRP A 113 -1.04 12.18 16.45
N MET A 114 -1.33 13.29 17.13
CA MET A 114 -0.96 14.62 16.65
C MET A 114 0.54 14.80 16.50
N SER A 115 1.34 14.25 17.43
CA SER A 115 2.80 14.29 17.38
C SER A 115 3.33 13.61 16.09
N VAL A 116 2.84 12.41 15.80
CA VAL A 116 3.24 11.66 14.61
C VAL A 116 2.79 12.34 13.32
N GLN A 117 1.56 12.86 13.29
CA GLN A 117 1.06 13.55 12.10
C GLN A 117 1.80 14.86 11.85
N ALA A 118 2.15 15.61 12.88
CA ALA A 118 2.94 16.84 12.76
C ALA A 118 4.36 16.56 12.23
N GLU A 119 5.00 15.48 12.71
CA GLU A 119 6.31 15.05 12.23
C GLU A 119 6.27 14.63 10.75
N SER A 120 5.28 13.83 10.38
CA SER A 120 5.15 13.26 9.02
C SER A 120 4.77 14.29 7.97
N LEU A 121 3.81 15.16 8.26
CA LEU A 121 3.25 16.11 7.29
C LEU A 121 4.00 17.47 7.31
N GLY A 122 4.68 17.77 8.41
CA GLY A 122 5.46 18.99 8.54
C GLY A 122 4.64 20.29 8.57
N PRO A 123 5.30 21.44 8.44
CA PRO A 123 4.67 22.75 8.64
C PRO A 123 3.77 23.20 7.49
N ALA A 124 3.74 22.43 6.38
CA ALA A 124 2.90 22.77 5.22
C ALA A 124 1.40 22.50 5.49
N PHE A 125 1.08 21.71 6.52
CA PHE A 125 -0.29 21.33 6.87
C PHE A 125 -0.75 22.02 8.15
N LYS A 126 -1.99 22.50 8.12
CA LYS A 126 -2.68 23.04 9.28
C LYS A 126 -3.75 22.03 9.73
N PHE A 127 -3.56 21.46 10.91
CA PHE A 127 -4.55 20.56 11.48
C PHE A 127 -5.78 21.34 11.97
N MET A 128 -6.94 20.86 11.57
CA MET A 128 -8.22 21.42 12.00
C MET A 128 -8.68 20.76 13.31
N LYS A 129 -9.51 21.47 14.07
CA LYS A 129 -10.16 20.91 15.28
C LYS A 129 -10.90 19.61 14.92
N GLY A 130 -10.73 18.58 15.73
CA GLY A 130 -11.29 17.24 15.54
C GLY A 130 -10.34 16.26 14.88
N TYR A 131 -9.22 16.73 14.26
CA TYR A 131 -8.23 15.84 13.66
C TYR A 131 -7.48 15.01 14.71
N GLU A 132 -7.42 15.48 15.95
CA GLU A 132 -6.82 14.78 17.09
C GLU A 132 -7.46 13.43 17.39
N THR A 133 -8.71 13.22 16.99
CA THR A 133 -9.44 11.95 17.18
C THR A 133 -9.49 11.09 15.93
N PHE A 134 -8.84 11.52 14.83
CA PHE A 134 -8.99 10.87 13.53
C PHE A 134 -8.38 9.44 13.48
N TRP A 135 -7.51 9.10 14.41
CA TRP A 135 -7.00 7.73 14.58
C TRP A 135 -8.13 6.70 14.76
N ALA A 136 -9.25 7.10 15.41
CA ALA A 136 -10.40 6.22 15.60
C ALA A 136 -11.15 5.87 14.30
N TYR A 137 -10.91 6.63 13.23
CA TYR A 137 -11.48 6.37 11.89
C TYR A 137 -10.72 5.29 11.13
N ILE A 138 -9.50 4.95 11.54
CA ILE A 138 -8.64 4.00 10.83
C ILE A 138 -8.94 2.57 11.28
N PRO A 139 -9.67 1.76 10.50
CA PRO A 139 -10.11 0.44 10.93
C PRO A 139 -8.95 -0.54 11.13
N HIS A 140 -7.83 -0.33 10.45
CA HIS A 140 -6.66 -1.19 10.58
C HIS A 140 -6.11 -1.26 12.01
N PHE A 141 -6.14 -0.16 12.76
CA PHE A 141 -5.65 -0.14 14.14
C PHE A 141 -6.42 -1.06 15.09
N VAL A 142 -7.64 -1.45 14.72
CA VAL A 142 -8.51 -2.33 15.52
C VAL A 142 -8.59 -3.73 14.93
N HIS A 143 -8.76 -3.84 13.60
CA HIS A 143 -9.07 -5.10 12.94
C HIS A 143 -7.84 -5.82 12.38
N SER A 144 -6.77 -5.08 12.08
CA SER A 144 -5.54 -5.61 11.49
C SER A 144 -4.32 -4.86 12.01
N PRO A 145 -4.01 -4.95 13.33
CA PRO A 145 -2.91 -4.21 13.93
C PRO A 145 -1.58 -4.45 13.20
N PHE A 146 -0.81 -3.40 13.05
CA PHE A 146 0.50 -3.41 12.39
C PHE A 146 0.48 -3.83 10.91
N TYR A 147 -0.69 -3.81 10.25
CA TYR A 147 -0.80 -4.14 8.82
C TYR A 147 -0.30 -3.03 7.89
N VAL A 148 -0.51 -1.77 8.28
CA VAL A 148 -0.41 -0.61 7.37
C VAL A 148 0.96 -0.41 6.70
N TYR A 149 2.05 -0.89 7.30
CA TYR A 149 3.38 -0.82 6.67
C TYR A 149 3.46 -1.62 5.35
N ALA A 150 2.61 -2.63 5.18
CA ALA A 150 2.58 -3.48 3.99
C ALA A 150 2.31 -2.66 2.70
N TYR A 151 1.55 -1.58 2.81
CA TYR A 151 1.31 -0.68 1.68
C TYR A 151 2.59 0.02 1.22
N ALA A 152 3.36 0.58 2.16
CA ALA A 152 4.64 1.22 1.84
C ALA A 152 5.68 0.22 1.34
N PHE A 153 5.72 -0.98 1.92
CA PHE A 153 6.59 -2.06 1.47
C PHE A 153 6.23 -2.50 0.05
N GLY A 154 4.94 -2.72 -0.22
CA GLY A 154 4.44 -3.12 -1.54
C GLY A 154 4.76 -2.08 -2.62
N ASP A 155 4.56 -0.78 -2.34
CA ASP A 155 4.90 0.28 -3.29
C ASP A 155 6.41 0.33 -3.59
N GLY A 156 7.26 0.25 -2.56
CA GLY A 156 8.72 0.22 -2.73
C GLY A 156 9.20 -0.98 -3.54
N LEU A 157 8.70 -2.18 -3.22
CA LEU A 157 9.03 -3.41 -3.95
C LEU A 157 8.55 -3.34 -5.40
N VAL A 158 7.34 -2.82 -5.64
CA VAL A 158 6.78 -2.69 -7.00
C VAL A 158 7.59 -1.72 -7.85
N ASN A 159 8.02 -0.59 -7.28
CA ASN A 159 8.87 0.35 -8.02
C ASN A 159 10.20 -0.31 -8.43
N ALA A 160 10.82 -1.11 -7.56
CA ALA A 160 12.04 -1.86 -7.88
C ALA A 160 11.79 -2.94 -8.95
N LEU A 161 10.72 -3.71 -8.83
CA LEU A 161 10.33 -4.74 -9.81
C LEU A 161 9.99 -4.14 -11.17
N TYR A 162 9.34 -2.97 -11.18
CA TYR A 162 8.99 -2.31 -12.43
C TYR A 162 10.23 -1.75 -13.13
N ALA A 163 11.20 -1.21 -12.40
CA ALA A 163 12.48 -0.80 -12.96
C ALA A 163 13.21 -1.99 -13.60
N GLU A 164 13.28 -3.13 -12.92
CA GLU A 164 13.85 -4.36 -13.49
C GLU A 164 13.09 -4.83 -14.74
N TYR A 165 11.77 -4.70 -14.76
CA TYR A 165 10.96 -5.01 -15.95
C TYR A 165 11.26 -4.09 -17.12
N GLU A 166 11.48 -2.78 -16.91
CA GLU A 166 11.85 -1.83 -17.96
C GLU A 166 13.26 -2.12 -18.53
N ASP A 167 14.20 -2.46 -17.65
CA ASP A 167 15.59 -2.76 -18.06
C ASP A 167 15.74 -4.15 -18.72
N ASN A 168 15.02 -5.15 -18.23
CA ASN A 168 15.14 -6.55 -18.63
C ASN A 168 13.79 -7.23 -18.88
N PRO A 169 13.00 -6.81 -19.90
CA PRO A 169 11.65 -7.31 -20.11
C PRO A 169 11.58 -8.80 -20.49
N ASN A 170 12.66 -9.32 -21.10
CA ASN A 170 12.72 -10.71 -21.57
C ASN A 170 12.81 -11.70 -20.40
N GLY A 171 11.77 -12.53 -20.25
CA GLY A 171 11.70 -13.53 -19.19
C GLY A 171 11.24 -13.00 -17.84
N PHE A 172 11.05 -11.68 -17.66
CA PHE A 172 10.58 -11.09 -16.42
C PHE A 172 9.24 -11.69 -15.98
N SER A 173 8.26 -11.78 -16.88
CA SER A 173 6.93 -12.32 -16.55
C SER A 173 7.01 -13.73 -15.98
N SER A 174 7.84 -14.61 -16.55
CA SER A 174 8.02 -15.96 -16.06
C SER A 174 8.61 -16.00 -14.66
N LYS A 175 9.61 -15.16 -14.38
CA LYS A 175 10.22 -15.03 -13.05
C LYS A 175 9.22 -14.45 -12.04
N TYR A 176 8.51 -13.39 -12.42
CA TYR A 176 7.51 -12.74 -11.58
C TYR A 176 6.40 -13.70 -11.17
N PHE A 177 5.84 -14.45 -12.12
CA PHE A 177 4.81 -15.45 -11.80
C PHE A 177 5.38 -16.61 -10.97
N ALA A 178 6.59 -17.06 -11.22
CA ALA A 178 7.21 -18.09 -10.40
C ALA A 178 7.35 -17.68 -8.94
N VAL A 179 7.68 -16.42 -8.65
CA VAL A 179 7.76 -15.90 -7.28
C VAL A 179 6.38 -15.66 -6.68
N SER A 180 5.40 -15.23 -7.47
CA SER A 180 4.06 -14.88 -6.97
C SER A 180 3.29 -16.05 -6.34
N TYR A 181 3.65 -17.30 -6.63
CA TYR A 181 3.05 -18.47 -5.97
C TYR A 181 4.02 -19.26 -5.09
N THR A 182 5.27 -18.80 -4.92
CA THR A 182 6.25 -19.46 -4.04
C THR A 182 6.60 -18.65 -2.79
N HIS A 183 5.89 -17.57 -2.53
CA HIS A 183 6.15 -16.63 -1.44
C HIS A 183 6.17 -17.25 -0.02
N LEU A 184 5.72 -18.49 0.14
CA LEU A 184 5.72 -19.21 1.40
C LEU A 184 6.79 -20.31 1.48
N THR A 185 7.50 -20.58 0.40
CA THR A 185 8.67 -21.47 0.49
C THR A 185 9.88 -20.63 0.91
N LEU A 186 10.16 -20.63 2.21
CA LEU A 186 11.51 -20.27 2.66
C LEU A 186 12.49 -21.17 1.90
N PRO A 187 13.59 -20.63 1.33
CA PRO A 187 14.64 -21.48 0.82
C PRO A 187 15.08 -22.38 1.97
N THR A 188 14.90 -23.67 1.82
CA THR A 188 15.54 -24.66 2.68
C THR A 188 17.02 -24.39 2.52
N ILE A 189 17.64 -23.84 3.55
CA ILE A 189 19.10 -23.77 3.62
C ILE A 189 19.54 -25.21 3.81
N GLU A 190 20.00 -25.85 2.74
CA GLU A 190 20.82 -27.05 2.81
C GLU A 190 22.24 -26.69 3.25
#